data_c48669aa49d67e33752f18587d626191
#
_entry.id   c48669aa49d67e33752f18587d626191
#
_cell.length_a   1.000
_cell.length_b   1.000
_cell.length_c   1.000
_cell.angle_alpha   90.00
_cell.angle_beta   90.00
_cell.angle_gamma   90.00
#
_symmetry.space_group_name_H-M   'P 1'
#
loop_
_entity.id
_entity.type
_entity.pdbx_description
1 polymer ?
#
loop_
_entity_poly.entity_id
_entity_poly.type
_entity_poly.pdbx_seq_one_letter_code
_entity_poly.pdbx_strand_id
1 'polypeptide(L)'
;MSNDPESGDDWEYTLQVPCDPLAPCIARRTLRTIFQQHGYAEVAETAELLTSELVTNAYRYSDGPASVRVRREGTRVRVTVWDTNPKLPGPAKAALPDGEAERGRGLGLVMRYADSWGGFALRDQPQGLTGKLIWFELGDGVPAPPPVSS
;
A
#
# COMPACT_ATOMS: atom_id res chain seq x y z
N MET A 1 -30.29 0.83 -4.53
CA MET A 1 -29.88 1.02 -4.49
C MET A 1 -28.91 0.62 -4.70
N SER A 2 -28.67 0.73 -4.91
CA SER A 2 -27.73 0.48 -5.29
C SER A 2 -26.88 -0.06 -4.60
N ASN A 3 -26.72 -0.01 -3.81
CA ASN A 3 -25.83 -0.44 -3.06
C ASN A 3 -26.00 -1.70 -2.62
N ASP A 4 -26.11 -2.48 -3.25
CA ASP A 4 -26.13 -3.65 -3.02
C ASP A 4 -24.90 -4.13 -2.58
N PRO A 5 -24.74 -4.68 -1.58
CA PRO A 5 -23.53 -5.09 -1.06
C PRO A 5 -22.80 -6.01 -1.89
N GLU A 6 -23.37 -6.83 -2.53
CA GLU A 6 -22.58 -7.66 -3.28
C GLU A 6 -22.16 -7.04 -4.42
N SER A 7 -22.78 -6.13 -4.87
CA SER A 7 -22.31 -5.63 -6.04
C SER A 7 -21.45 -4.65 -5.73
N GLY A 8 -21.57 -4.02 -4.81
CA GLY A 8 -20.85 -3.07 -4.66
C GLY A 8 -19.81 -3.11 -4.23
N ASP A 9 -19.74 -3.60 -3.58
CA ASP A 9 -18.78 -3.64 -2.96
C ASP A 9 -17.64 -2.96 -3.28
N ASP A 10 -17.49 -2.02 -4.10
CA ASP A 10 -16.33 -1.23 -4.28
C ASP A 10 -16.30 -0.23 -3.18
N TRP A 11 -15.27 -0.23 -2.40
CA TRP A 11 -15.13 0.71 -1.29
C TRP A 11 -13.73 1.29 -1.33
N GLU A 12 -13.58 2.41 -0.68
CA GLU A 12 -12.32 3.10 -0.68
C GLU A 12 -12.16 3.89 0.60
N TYR A 13 -10.99 3.87 1.17
CA TYR A 13 -10.66 4.65 2.36
C TYR A 13 -9.37 5.39 2.09
N THR A 14 -9.29 6.60 2.59
CA THR A 14 -8.05 7.36 2.49
C THR A 14 -7.67 7.83 3.89
N LEU A 15 -6.43 7.59 4.22
CA LEU A 15 -5.90 8.01 5.50
C LEU A 15 -4.73 8.92 5.25
N GLN A 16 -4.75 10.10 5.80
CA GLN A 16 -3.61 10.99 5.67
C GLN A 16 -2.90 11.02 6.99
N VAL A 17 -1.61 10.79 7.00
CA VAL A 17 -0.84 10.76 8.23
C VAL A 17 0.24 11.81 8.19
N PRO A 18 0.53 12.43 9.32
CA PRO A 18 1.60 13.42 9.35
C PRO A 18 2.96 12.76 9.35
N CYS A 19 3.99 13.56 9.16
CA CYS A 19 5.36 13.05 9.25
C CYS A 19 5.68 12.93 10.73
N ASP A 20 5.37 11.81 11.28
CA ASP A 20 5.41 11.61 12.72
C ASP A 20 5.80 10.17 12.99
N PRO A 21 6.58 9.91 14.00
CA PRO A 21 7.02 8.53 14.26
C PRO A 21 5.88 7.57 14.58
N LEU A 22 4.71 8.07 14.94
CA LEU A 22 3.59 7.19 15.17
C LEU A 22 2.83 6.84 13.91
N ALA A 23 3.13 7.51 12.81
CA ALA A 23 2.37 7.28 11.60
C ALA A 23 2.37 5.83 11.12
N PRO A 24 3.50 5.13 11.14
CA PRO A 24 3.45 3.74 10.68
C PRO A 24 2.54 2.87 11.53
N CYS A 25 2.52 3.09 12.82
CA CYS A 25 1.69 2.29 13.69
C CYS A 25 0.21 2.57 13.46
N ILE A 26 -0.12 3.84 13.28
CA ILE A 26 -1.51 4.20 13.05
C ILE A 26 -1.96 3.66 11.71
N ALA A 27 -1.13 3.79 10.69
CA ALA A 27 -1.49 3.26 9.39
C ALA A 27 -1.67 1.75 9.45
N ARG A 28 -0.78 1.06 10.15
CA ARG A 28 -0.87 -0.37 10.24
C ARG A 28 -2.18 -0.80 10.89
N ARG A 29 -2.56 -0.15 11.98
CA ARG A 29 -3.77 -0.52 12.67
C ARG A 29 -5.00 -0.21 11.85
N THR A 30 -4.96 0.87 11.10
CA THR A 30 -6.05 1.24 10.23
C THR A 30 -6.24 0.18 9.15
N LEU A 31 -5.14 -0.26 8.55
CA LEU A 31 -5.22 -1.28 7.53
C LEU A 31 -5.75 -2.58 8.08
N ARG A 32 -5.33 -2.94 9.28
CA ARG A 32 -5.84 -4.15 9.89
C ARG A 32 -7.36 -4.10 10.01
N THR A 33 -7.87 -2.98 10.50
CA THR A 33 -9.30 -2.84 10.66
C THR A 33 -10.02 -2.95 9.33
N ILE A 34 -9.52 -2.24 8.33
CA ILE A 34 -10.18 -2.26 7.04
C ILE A 34 -10.20 -3.67 6.46
N PHE A 35 -9.06 -4.33 6.47
CA PHE A 35 -8.99 -5.65 5.88
C PHE A 35 -9.85 -6.66 6.63
N GLN A 36 -9.82 -6.59 7.96
CA GLN A 36 -10.61 -7.53 8.72
C GLN A 36 -12.10 -7.30 8.56
N GLN A 37 -12.51 -6.05 8.56
CA GLN A 37 -13.93 -5.76 8.47
C GLN A 37 -14.52 -6.08 7.12
N HIS A 38 -13.71 -6.04 6.08
CA HIS A 38 -14.21 -6.27 4.74
C HIS A 38 -13.94 -7.69 4.23
N GLY A 39 -13.56 -8.59 5.12
CA GLY A 39 -13.44 -9.98 4.72
C GLY A 39 -12.11 -10.40 4.16
N TYR A 40 -11.08 -9.61 4.38
CA TYR A 40 -9.75 -9.92 3.87
C TYR A 40 -8.81 -10.25 5.01
N ALA A 41 -9.32 -10.88 6.06
CA ALA A 41 -8.50 -11.15 7.23
C ALA A 41 -7.28 -11.99 6.90
N GLU A 42 -7.36 -12.82 5.89
CA GLU A 42 -6.25 -13.69 5.60
C GLU A 42 -5.03 -12.96 5.08
N VAL A 43 -5.22 -11.82 4.48
CA VAL A 43 -4.09 -11.05 3.99
C VAL A 43 -3.86 -9.79 4.81
N ALA A 44 -4.55 -9.67 5.93
CA ALA A 44 -4.44 -8.46 6.72
C ALA A 44 -3.04 -8.27 7.27
N GLU A 45 -2.41 -9.33 7.71
CA GLU A 45 -1.09 -9.20 8.28
C GLU A 45 -0.08 -8.75 7.23
N THR A 46 -0.19 -9.27 6.03
CA THR A 46 0.67 -8.83 4.95
C THR A 46 0.41 -7.37 4.64
N ALA A 47 -0.85 -6.97 4.58
CA ALA A 47 -1.17 -5.57 4.30
C ALA A 47 -0.58 -4.67 5.37
N GLU A 48 -0.64 -5.07 6.62
CA GLU A 48 -0.08 -4.28 7.70
C GLU A 48 1.42 -4.13 7.52
N LEU A 49 2.09 -5.21 7.21
CA LEU A 49 3.53 -5.18 7.07
C LEU A 49 3.96 -4.27 5.92
N LEU A 50 3.36 -4.45 4.77
CA LEU A 50 3.73 -3.67 3.60
C LEU A 50 3.42 -2.19 3.81
N THR A 51 2.26 -1.90 4.37
CA THR A 51 1.90 -0.51 4.61
C THR A 51 2.84 0.12 5.62
N SER A 52 3.17 -0.61 6.66
CA SER A 52 4.07 -0.09 7.67
C SER A 52 5.43 0.24 7.06
N GLU A 53 5.92 -0.60 6.17
CA GLU A 53 7.20 -0.34 5.53
C GLU A 53 7.14 0.90 4.65
N LEU A 54 6.06 1.05 3.91
CA LEU A 54 5.94 2.21 3.03
C LEU A 54 5.78 3.51 3.82
N VAL A 55 5.00 3.46 4.89
CA VAL A 55 4.80 4.67 5.69
C VAL A 55 6.07 4.99 6.48
N THR A 56 6.82 3.96 6.90
CA THR A 56 8.09 4.19 7.56
C THR A 56 9.06 4.88 6.62
N ASN A 57 9.08 4.44 5.36
CA ASN A 57 9.93 5.10 4.38
C ASN A 57 9.51 6.54 4.18
N ALA A 58 8.21 6.77 4.13
CA ALA A 58 7.74 8.14 3.98
C ALA A 58 8.19 8.98 5.17
N TYR A 59 8.07 8.45 6.35
CA TYR A 59 8.48 9.19 7.53
C TYR A 59 9.99 9.48 7.51
N ARG A 60 10.77 8.51 7.11
CA ARG A 60 12.22 8.68 7.15
C ARG A 60 12.77 9.57 6.07
N TYR A 61 12.17 9.52 4.89
CA TYR A 61 12.81 10.14 3.75
C TYR A 61 12.01 11.25 3.11
N SER A 62 10.89 11.62 3.67
CA SER A 62 10.17 12.78 3.17
C SER A 62 9.92 13.71 4.34
N ASP A 63 9.62 14.96 4.04
CA ASP A 63 9.38 15.87 5.10
C ASP A 63 7.96 16.27 5.21
N GLY A 64 7.07 15.64 4.56
CA GLY A 64 5.67 16.02 4.59
C GLY A 64 4.80 14.86 4.96
N PRO A 65 3.51 15.04 4.88
CA PRO A 65 2.58 13.98 5.22
C PRO A 65 2.59 12.89 4.17
N ALA A 66 2.00 11.77 4.50
CA ALA A 66 1.81 10.69 3.56
C ALA A 66 0.33 10.38 3.49
N SER A 67 -0.08 9.82 2.39
CA SER A 67 -1.48 9.46 2.20
C SER A 67 -1.54 7.98 1.86
N VAL A 68 -2.45 7.27 2.49
CA VAL A 68 -2.64 5.85 2.24
C VAL A 68 -4.05 5.67 1.74
N ARG A 69 -4.18 5.14 0.55
CA ARG A 69 -5.50 4.87 -0.01
C ARG A 69 -5.68 3.38 -0.13
N VAL A 70 -6.80 2.87 0.31
CA VAL A 70 -7.11 1.46 0.28
C VAL A 70 -8.38 1.30 -0.51
N ARG A 71 -8.34 0.52 -1.58
CA ARG A 71 -9.49 0.42 -2.45
C ARG A 71 -9.67 -1.00 -2.94
N ARG A 72 -10.88 -1.48 -2.94
CA ARG A 72 -11.16 -2.78 -3.50
C ARG A 72 -11.34 -2.65 -4.99
N GLU A 73 -10.69 -3.51 -5.74
CA GLU A 73 -10.83 -3.54 -7.18
C GLU A 73 -11.05 -4.99 -7.56
N GLY A 74 -12.26 -5.35 -7.90
CA GLY A 74 -12.58 -6.72 -8.23
C GLY A 74 -12.49 -7.55 -6.99
N THR A 75 -11.64 -8.57 -7.01
CA THR A 75 -11.45 -9.39 -5.84
C THR A 75 -10.18 -9.04 -5.12
N ARG A 76 -9.50 -7.97 -5.52
CA ARG A 76 -8.26 -7.61 -4.88
C ARG A 76 -8.39 -6.28 -4.20
N VAL A 77 -7.52 -6.04 -3.27
CA VAL A 77 -7.46 -4.76 -2.60
C VAL A 77 -6.15 -4.11 -2.97
N ARG A 78 -6.23 -2.89 -3.44
CA ARG A 78 -5.03 -2.13 -3.79
C ARG A 78 -4.79 -1.08 -2.72
N VAL A 79 -3.56 -1.02 -2.25
CA VAL A 79 -3.14 -0.01 -1.29
C VAL A 79 -2.12 0.86 -1.99
N THR A 80 -2.32 2.16 -1.95
CA THR A 80 -1.43 3.12 -2.59
C THR A 80 -0.95 4.09 -1.54
N VAL A 81 0.35 4.30 -1.49
CA VAL A 81 0.92 5.22 -0.54
C VAL A 81 1.62 6.33 -1.31
N TRP A 82 1.25 7.55 -1.00
CA TRP A 82 1.85 8.73 -1.60
C TRP A 82 2.65 9.46 -0.54
N ASP A 83 3.83 9.96 -0.91
CA ASP A 83 4.55 10.85 -0.02
C ASP A 83 5.23 11.92 -0.86
N THR A 84 5.84 12.88 -0.22
CA THR A 84 6.33 14.06 -0.89
C THR A 84 7.71 13.90 -1.52
N ASN A 85 8.38 12.81 -1.28
CA ASN A 85 9.71 12.62 -1.81
C ASN A 85 9.64 11.88 -3.15
N PRO A 86 10.07 12.49 -4.26
CA PRO A 86 9.94 11.83 -5.54
C PRO A 86 10.93 10.72 -5.78
N LYS A 87 11.88 10.52 -4.89
CA LYS A 87 12.86 9.50 -5.09
C LYS A 87 12.29 8.15 -4.74
N LEU A 88 12.29 7.25 -5.67
CA LEU A 88 11.73 5.93 -5.43
C LEU A 88 12.65 5.11 -4.55
N PRO A 89 12.09 4.28 -3.72
CA PRO A 89 12.91 3.45 -2.86
C PRO A 89 13.52 2.29 -3.63
N GLY A 90 14.31 1.55 -2.96
CA GLY A 90 15.07 0.49 -3.55
C GLY A 90 14.32 -0.48 -4.42
N PRO A 91 13.22 -0.99 -4.00
CA PRO A 91 12.56 -2.00 -4.81
C PRO A 91 12.16 -1.49 -6.16
N ALA A 92 11.78 -0.25 -6.24
CA ALA A 92 11.37 0.30 -7.49
C ALA A 92 12.55 0.59 -8.38
N LYS A 93 13.74 0.59 -7.84
CA LYS A 93 14.90 0.76 -8.65
C LYS A 93 15.61 -0.54 -8.73
N ALA A 94 14.93 -1.54 -9.00
CA ALA A 94 15.43 -2.81 -9.09
C ALA A 94 16.79 -2.92 -9.39
N ALA A 95 17.55 -3.44 -9.13
CA ALA A 95 18.85 -3.64 -9.53
C ALA A 95 19.79 -2.66 -8.98
N LEU A 96 19.42 -1.87 -8.11
CA LEU A 96 20.37 -1.02 -7.57
C LEU A 96 21.32 -1.77 -6.72
N PRO A 97 22.52 -1.40 -6.77
CA PRO A 97 23.50 -2.15 -6.08
C PRO A 97 23.69 -1.68 -4.71
N ASP A 98 24.29 -2.43 -4.04
CA ASP A 98 24.86 -2.05 -2.86
C ASP A 98 24.20 -1.24 -1.88
N GLY A 99 24.72 -0.22 -1.51
CA GLY A 99 24.25 0.54 -0.45
C GLY A 99 22.83 0.86 -0.54
N GLU A 100 22.45 1.25 -1.71
CA GLU A 100 21.07 1.53 -1.95
C GLU A 100 20.27 0.28 -1.81
N ALA A 101 20.77 -0.78 -2.28
CA ALA A 101 20.06 -2.01 -2.20
C ALA A 101 19.89 -2.41 -0.76
N GLU A 102 20.83 -2.06 0.06
CA GLU A 102 20.70 -2.42 1.38
C GLU A 102 19.60 -1.67 2.04
N ARG A 103 19.52 -0.38 1.74
CA ARG A 103 18.50 0.39 2.28
C ARG A 103 17.17 -0.06 1.78
N GLY A 104 17.07 -0.41 0.55
CA GLY A 104 15.83 -0.85 -0.01
C GLY A 104 15.56 -2.29 0.16
N ARG A 105 16.52 -3.04 0.71
CA ARG A 105 16.36 -4.45 0.74
C ARG A 105 15.21 -4.87 1.62
N GLY A 106 15.01 -4.20 2.73
CA GLY A 106 13.90 -4.54 3.57
C GLY A 106 12.59 -4.38 2.84
N LEU A 107 12.41 -3.26 2.18
CA LEU A 107 11.19 -3.03 1.46
C LEU A 107 11.07 -3.99 0.29
N GLY A 108 12.16 -4.24 -0.39
CA GLY A 108 12.12 -5.17 -1.50
C GLY A 108 11.69 -6.55 -1.09
N LEU A 109 12.18 -6.99 0.06
CA LEU A 109 11.80 -8.30 0.52
C LEU A 109 10.33 -8.36 0.87
N VAL A 110 9.80 -7.35 1.54
CA VAL A 110 8.41 -7.41 1.92
C VAL A 110 7.50 -7.25 0.73
N MET A 111 7.88 -6.46 -0.26
CA MET A 111 7.01 -6.29 -1.40
C MET A 111 6.84 -7.57 -2.20
N ARG A 112 7.70 -8.54 -1.98
CA ARG A 112 7.51 -9.81 -2.61
C ARG A 112 6.27 -10.53 -2.14
N TYR A 113 5.75 -10.15 -0.97
CA TYR A 113 4.56 -10.79 -0.48
C TYR A 113 3.30 -10.25 -1.12
N ALA A 114 3.42 -9.18 -1.92
CA ALA A 114 2.25 -8.68 -2.61
C ALA A 114 2.03 -9.47 -3.88
N ASP A 115 0.79 -9.54 -4.33
CA ASP A 115 0.49 -10.19 -5.59
C ASP A 115 1.06 -9.40 -6.73
N SER A 116 1.02 -8.10 -6.63
CA SER A 116 1.67 -7.24 -7.59
C SER A 116 1.96 -5.93 -6.90
N TRP A 117 2.90 -5.17 -7.43
CA TRP A 117 3.23 -3.89 -6.84
C TRP A 117 3.94 -3.04 -7.89
N GLY A 118 3.98 -1.75 -7.63
CA GLY A 118 4.68 -0.86 -8.53
C GLY A 118 4.80 0.50 -7.91
N GLY A 119 5.40 1.41 -8.61
CA GLY A 119 5.54 2.76 -8.12
C GLY A 119 6.06 3.67 -9.20
N PHE A 120 5.84 4.97 -8.99
CA PHE A 120 6.37 5.92 -9.93
C PHE A 120 6.49 7.28 -9.26
N ALA A 121 7.46 8.04 -9.75
CA ALA A 121 7.69 9.35 -9.23
C ALA A 121 6.75 10.34 -9.89
N LEU A 122 6.32 11.34 -9.11
CA LEU A 122 5.47 12.38 -9.63
C LEU A 122 6.31 13.61 -9.76
N ARG A 123 6.91 13.79 -10.92
CA ARG A 123 7.71 14.96 -11.17
C ARG A 123 7.13 15.70 -12.31
N ASP A 124 7.25 16.98 -12.28
CA ASP A 124 6.84 17.78 -13.42
C ASP A 124 5.38 17.62 -13.74
N GLN A 125 4.56 17.42 -12.75
CA GLN A 125 3.15 17.34 -12.98
C GLN A 125 2.57 18.72 -13.17
N PRO A 126 1.68 18.89 -14.10
CA PRO A 126 1.09 20.21 -14.34
C PRO A 126 0.43 20.79 -13.12
N GLN A 127 -0.09 19.97 -12.26
CA GLN A 127 -0.76 20.47 -11.08
C GLN A 127 0.22 20.84 -10.00
N GLY A 128 1.49 20.68 -10.22
CA GLY A 128 2.45 20.97 -9.18
C GLY A 128 2.63 19.89 -8.17
N LEU A 129 2.01 18.76 -8.36
CA LEU A 129 2.18 17.67 -7.44
C LEU A 129 3.56 17.09 -7.56
N THR A 130 4.18 16.80 -6.44
CA THR A 130 5.45 16.11 -6.48
C THR A 130 5.37 14.98 -5.50
N GLY A 131 6.39 14.15 -5.47
CA GLY A 131 6.43 13.02 -4.58
C GLY A 131 6.44 11.74 -5.35
N LYS A 132 5.93 10.69 -4.74
CA LYS A 132 5.87 9.40 -5.40
C LYS A 132 4.66 8.64 -4.93
N LEU A 133 4.27 7.69 -5.75
CA LEU A 133 3.23 6.75 -5.40
C LEU A 133 3.83 5.37 -5.44
N ILE A 134 3.54 4.57 -4.44
CA ILE A 134 3.89 3.16 -4.45
C ILE A 134 2.63 2.40 -4.08
N TRP A 135 2.35 1.37 -4.82
CA TRP A 135 1.14 0.61 -4.57
C TRP A 135 1.42 -0.87 -4.55
N PHE A 136 0.57 -1.61 -3.87
CA PHE A 136 0.61 -3.05 -3.92
C PHE A 136 -0.82 -3.57 -3.92
N GLU A 137 -0.99 -4.80 -4.39
CA GLU A 137 -2.28 -5.45 -4.41
C GLU A 137 -2.20 -6.78 -3.72
N LEU A 138 -3.24 -7.11 -3.01
CA LEU A 138 -3.37 -8.39 -2.35
C LEU A 138 -4.73 -8.97 -2.71
N GLY A 139 -4.75 -10.24 -3.04
CA GLY A 139 -5.99 -10.88 -3.35
C GLY A 139 -6.69 -11.27 -2.10
N ASP A 140 -7.84 -11.87 -2.25
CA ASP A 140 -8.60 -12.26 -1.14
C ASP A 140 -8.04 -13.50 -0.57
N GLY A 141 -7.04 -13.91 -1.04
CA GLY A 141 -6.43 -15.01 -0.51
C GLY A 141 -7.07 -16.20 -0.96
N VAL A 142 -7.89 -16.07 -1.60
CA VAL A 142 -8.51 -17.09 -1.88
C VAL A 142 -8.68 -17.37 -2.90
N PRO A 143 -8.42 -17.68 -3.11
CA PRO A 143 -8.52 -17.90 -4.11
C PRO A 143 -9.64 -18.62 -4.15
N ALA A 144 -10.01 -18.57 -4.14
CA ALA A 144 -10.73 -19.06 -4.16
C ALA A 144 -11.38 -19.76 -4.04
N PRO A 145 -11.92 -20.07 -4.06
CA PRO A 145 -12.45 -20.67 -3.89
C PRO A 145 -13.02 -21.40 -4.23
N PRO A 146 -13.26 -21.62 -4.36
CA PRO A 146 -13.81 -22.05 -4.53
C PRO A 146 -14.55 -22.57 -4.39
N PRO A 147 -14.76 -22.57 -4.54
CA PRO A 147 -15.42 -22.90 -4.41
C PRO A 147 -16.15 -23.47 -4.35
N VAL A 148 -16.19 -23.39 -4.49
CA VAL A 148 -16.80 -23.83 -4.41
C VAL A 148 -17.42 -24.50 -4.29
N SER A 149 -17.51 -24.57 -4.26
CA SER A 149 -17.98 -25.05 -4.19
C SER A 149 -18.60 -25.49 -4.17
N SER A 150 -18.62 -25.38 -4.31
CA SER A 150 -19.15 -25.66 -4.33
C SER A 150 -19.54 -26.00 -4.39
#